data_a013c393f3d6f42a7dd241796820ef13
#
_entry.id   a013c393f3d6f42a7dd241796820ef13
#
_cell.length_a   1.000
_cell.length_b   1.000
_cell.length_c   1.000
_cell.angle_alpha   90.00
_cell.angle_beta   90.00
_cell.angle_gamma   90.00
#
_symmetry.space_group_name_H-M   'P 1'
#
loop_
_entity.id
_entity.type
_entity.pdbx_description
1 polymer ?
#
loop_
_entity_poly.entity_id
_entity_poly.type
_entity_poly.pdbx_seq_one_letter_code
_entity_poly.pdbx_strand_id
1 'polypeptide(L)'
;TAPDAATLEDEVAKAIALLSRHGATHIDFSTDEARSHALWDIRKGFFASGGAARPKGTAMLTEDVAAPIERLAEFVIDMRALLDEHGYHDAIIFGHALAGNLHFQMSDDFSLPDAAARFDVFSKALSDLVSGQYKGSLKAEHGTGRAIAAFVEAEWGAKAYGLMAAIKSLFDPEGLLNPGVLLNADPKIHIKHLKSLPLADELIDMCIECGFCEPACPSHQMTLSPRQRIAVTRERERLRASGEDPERLRRLDDDFQYAGLDTCAACNLCSVRCPVGIETGTMIMGQRAQRRGDGARAVAGFVADHRGSVETLMRAGLGVADVARTVIPAPAVAAITDTARRISSKRL
;
A
#
# COMPACT_ATOMS: atom_id res chain seq x y z
N THR A 1 -17.50 -22.76 -12.55
CA THR A 1 -17.20 -24.19 -12.36
C THR A 1 -18.48 -25.00 -12.55
N ALA A 2 -18.42 -26.08 -13.30
CA ALA A 2 -19.53 -26.98 -13.54
C ALA A 2 -19.08 -28.42 -13.21
N PRO A 3 -20.01 -29.35 -12.93
CA PRO A 3 -19.67 -30.74 -12.57
C PRO A 3 -19.01 -31.53 -13.69
N ASP A 4 -19.27 -31.16 -14.93
CA ASP A 4 -18.68 -31.80 -16.13
C ASP A 4 -18.53 -30.81 -17.30
N ALA A 5 -17.82 -31.25 -18.36
CA ALA A 5 -17.53 -30.40 -19.52
C ALA A 5 -18.79 -30.01 -20.31
N ALA A 6 -19.76 -30.89 -20.45
CA ALA A 6 -20.98 -30.63 -21.22
C ALA A 6 -21.84 -29.57 -20.51
N THR A 7 -21.97 -29.67 -19.20
CA THR A 7 -22.64 -28.66 -18.38
C THR A 7 -21.92 -27.31 -18.47
N LEU A 8 -20.58 -27.30 -18.47
CA LEU A 8 -19.81 -26.07 -18.61
C LEU A 8 -20.03 -25.41 -19.97
N GLU A 9 -20.03 -26.18 -21.06
CA GLU A 9 -20.28 -25.67 -22.42
C GLU A 9 -21.70 -25.05 -22.54
N ASP A 10 -22.73 -25.71 -21.99
CA ASP A 10 -24.09 -25.21 -21.99
C ASP A 10 -24.19 -23.88 -21.17
N GLU A 11 -23.62 -23.83 -19.99
CA GLU A 11 -23.61 -22.61 -19.17
C GLU A 11 -22.84 -21.46 -19.85
N VAL A 12 -21.73 -21.73 -20.51
CA VAL A 12 -20.98 -20.75 -21.31
C VAL A 12 -21.82 -20.23 -22.47
N ALA A 13 -22.51 -21.13 -23.19
CA ALA A 13 -23.39 -20.73 -24.30
C ALA A 13 -24.56 -19.84 -23.83
N LYS A 14 -25.18 -20.17 -22.70
CA LYS A 14 -26.23 -19.34 -22.08
C LYS A 14 -25.68 -17.98 -21.67
N ALA A 15 -24.50 -17.93 -21.06
CA ALA A 15 -23.86 -16.69 -20.66
C ALA A 15 -23.54 -15.80 -21.87
N ILE A 16 -22.99 -16.37 -22.94
CA ILE A 16 -22.72 -15.64 -24.18
C ILE A 16 -23.99 -15.05 -24.77
N ALA A 17 -25.06 -15.87 -24.87
CA ALA A 17 -26.34 -15.42 -25.39
C ALA A 17 -26.97 -14.29 -24.56
N LEU A 18 -26.85 -14.35 -23.22
CA LEU A 18 -27.32 -13.32 -22.32
C LEU A 18 -26.53 -12.03 -22.50
N LEU A 19 -25.20 -12.10 -22.43
CA LEU A 19 -24.32 -10.94 -22.54
C LEU A 19 -24.46 -10.24 -23.91
N SER A 20 -24.58 -11.01 -25.00
CA SER A 20 -24.79 -10.46 -26.33
C SER A 20 -26.11 -9.70 -26.46
N ARG A 21 -27.19 -10.18 -25.83
CA ARG A 21 -28.49 -9.46 -25.79
C ARG A 21 -28.40 -8.12 -25.08
N HIS A 22 -27.46 -7.98 -24.13
CA HIS A 22 -27.23 -6.74 -23.40
C HIS A 22 -26.09 -5.88 -23.97
N GLY A 23 -25.64 -6.17 -25.20
CA GLY A 23 -24.71 -5.32 -25.94
C GLY A 23 -23.23 -5.51 -25.59
N ALA A 24 -22.85 -6.61 -24.91
CA ALA A 24 -21.47 -6.94 -24.68
C ALA A 24 -20.77 -7.26 -26.03
N THR A 25 -19.63 -6.61 -26.31
CA THR A 25 -18.93 -6.71 -27.57
C THR A 25 -17.71 -7.64 -27.56
N HIS A 26 -17.16 -7.89 -26.35
CA HIS A 26 -16.00 -8.75 -26.15
C HIS A 26 -16.35 -9.80 -25.09
N ILE A 27 -16.80 -10.97 -25.54
CA ILE A 27 -17.18 -12.08 -24.68
C ILE A 27 -16.22 -13.22 -24.98
N ASP A 28 -15.42 -13.58 -23.99
CA ASP A 28 -14.39 -14.59 -24.15
C ASP A 28 -14.30 -15.45 -22.89
N PHE A 29 -14.47 -16.76 -23.09
CA PHE A 29 -14.30 -17.77 -22.05
C PHE A 29 -13.13 -18.66 -22.45
N SER A 30 -12.27 -18.97 -21.50
CA SER A 30 -11.07 -19.77 -21.74
C SER A 30 -10.91 -20.85 -20.68
N THR A 31 -10.51 -22.03 -21.12
CA THR A 31 -10.05 -23.12 -20.26
C THR A 31 -8.51 -23.20 -20.23
N ASP A 32 -7.84 -22.32 -20.96
CA ASP A 32 -6.37 -22.21 -20.93
C ASP A 32 -5.90 -21.65 -19.58
N GLU A 33 -5.05 -22.41 -18.91
CA GLU A 33 -4.58 -22.08 -17.55
C GLU A 33 -3.72 -20.80 -17.53
N ALA A 34 -2.82 -20.65 -18.52
CA ALA A 34 -1.94 -19.48 -18.59
C ALA A 34 -2.74 -18.18 -18.82
N ARG A 35 -3.76 -18.25 -19.69
CA ARG A 35 -4.69 -17.14 -19.92
C ARG A 35 -5.50 -16.82 -18.67
N SER A 36 -6.01 -17.84 -17.98
CA SER A 36 -6.74 -17.66 -16.72
C SER A 36 -5.87 -16.99 -15.65
N HIS A 37 -4.62 -17.43 -15.53
CA HIS A 37 -3.65 -16.78 -14.62
C HIS A 37 -3.40 -15.31 -14.99
N ALA A 38 -3.21 -15.00 -16.27
CA ALA A 38 -3.02 -13.62 -16.71
C ALA A 38 -4.23 -12.71 -16.39
N LEU A 39 -5.46 -13.21 -16.60
CA LEU A 39 -6.69 -12.49 -16.24
C LEU A 39 -6.81 -12.28 -14.73
N TRP A 40 -6.45 -13.28 -13.92
CA TRP A 40 -6.41 -13.16 -12.46
C TRP A 40 -5.35 -12.19 -11.97
N ASP A 41 -4.20 -12.10 -12.62
CA ASP A 41 -3.16 -11.14 -12.25
C ASP A 41 -3.62 -9.70 -12.53
N ILE A 42 -4.31 -9.45 -13.65
CA ILE A 42 -4.97 -8.17 -13.92
C ILE A 42 -6.00 -7.86 -12.82
N ARG A 43 -6.88 -8.82 -12.49
CA ARG A 43 -7.90 -8.67 -11.45
C ARG A 43 -7.29 -8.34 -10.08
N LYS A 44 -6.22 -9.02 -9.69
CA LYS A 44 -5.50 -8.76 -8.42
C LYS A 44 -4.83 -7.39 -8.42
N GLY A 45 -4.29 -6.95 -9.56
CA GLY A 45 -3.63 -5.65 -9.72
C GLY A 45 -4.60 -4.47 -9.78
N PHE A 46 -5.88 -4.71 -10.07
CA PHE A 46 -6.88 -3.67 -10.32
C PHE A 46 -7.03 -2.68 -9.15
N PHE A 47 -7.07 -3.19 -7.93
CA PHE A 47 -7.14 -2.37 -6.71
C PHE A 47 -5.99 -1.35 -6.63
N ALA A 48 -4.76 -1.81 -6.84
CA ALA A 48 -3.59 -0.95 -6.75
C ALA A 48 -3.49 0.01 -7.95
N SER A 49 -3.85 -0.45 -9.15
CA SER A 49 -3.82 0.38 -10.36
C SER A 49 -4.90 1.48 -10.32
N GLY A 50 -6.11 1.15 -9.89
CA GLY A 50 -7.17 2.13 -9.69
C GLY A 50 -6.80 3.17 -8.63
N GLY A 51 -6.27 2.73 -7.50
CA GLY A 51 -5.81 3.64 -6.45
C GLY A 51 -4.62 4.51 -6.88
N ALA A 52 -3.76 4.03 -7.77
CA ALA A 52 -2.64 4.82 -8.27
C ALA A 52 -3.04 5.86 -9.34
N ALA A 53 -4.19 5.68 -9.98
CA ALA A 53 -4.75 6.66 -10.92
C ALA A 53 -5.29 7.93 -10.24
N ARG A 54 -5.43 7.93 -8.90
CA ARG A 54 -5.90 9.09 -8.13
C ARG A 54 -5.01 10.32 -8.31
N PRO A 55 -5.52 11.53 -8.07
CA PRO A 55 -4.70 12.72 -7.99
C PRO A 55 -3.58 12.56 -6.95
N LYS A 56 -2.36 12.97 -7.30
CA LYS A 56 -1.21 12.92 -6.38
C LYS A 56 -1.49 13.76 -5.13
N GLY A 57 -1.08 13.28 -3.97
CA GLY A 57 -1.28 13.95 -2.67
C GLY A 57 -2.59 13.58 -1.98
N THR A 58 -3.53 12.91 -2.67
CA THR A 58 -4.78 12.44 -2.07
C THR A 58 -4.62 11.07 -1.42
N ALA A 59 -5.38 10.80 -0.37
CA ALA A 59 -5.52 9.48 0.22
C ALA A 59 -6.58 8.67 -0.55
N MET A 60 -6.32 7.39 -0.77
CA MET A 60 -7.31 6.47 -1.32
C MET A 60 -8.19 5.95 -0.19
N LEU A 61 -9.48 5.99 -0.39
CA LEU A 61 -10.50 5.39 0.45
C LEU A 61 -11.16 4.23 -0.31
N THR A 62 -11.39 3.15 0.37
CA THR A 62 -12.09 1.99 -0.20
C THR A 62 -13.13 1.54 0.80
N GLU A 63 -14.35 1.39 0.33
CA GLU A 63 -15.47 0.86 1.10
C GLU A 63 -16.05 -0.39 0.44
N ASP A 64 -16.84 -1.11 1.20
CA ASP A 64 -17.32 -2.45 0.91
C ASP A 64 -18.75 -2.57 1.43
N VAL A 65 -19.71 -2.56 0.53
CA VAL A 65 -21.13 -2.54 0.85
C VAL A 65 -21.86 -3.67 0.12
N ALA A 66 -23.03 -4.06 0.62
CA ALA A 66 -23.88 -5.01 -0.08
C ALA A 66 -25.33 -4.53 -0.12
N ALA A 67 -26.03 -4.90 -1.18
CA ALA A 67 -27.45 -4.71 -1.35
C ALA A 67 -28.13 -6.02 -1.80
N PRO A 68 -29.45 -6.16 -1.64
CA PRO A 68 -30.19 -7.29 -2.21
C PRO A 68 -29.91 -7.42 -3.71
N ILE A 69 -29.58 -8.64 -4.16
CA ILE A 69 -29.13 -8.89 -5.53
C ILE A 69 -30.17 -8.46 -6.57
N GLU A 70 -31.43 -8.57 -6.24
CA GLU A 70 -32.57 -8.20 -7.10
C GLU A 70 -32.61 -6.69 -7.37
N ARG A 71 -32.00 -5.89 -6.49
CA ARG A 71 -31.92 -4.44 -6.59
C ARG A 71 -30.52 -3.92 -6.91
N LEU A 72 -29.58 -4.81 -7.22
CA LEU A 72 -28.18 -4.43 -7.40
C LEU A 72 -27.99 -3.40 -8.52
N ALA A 73 -28.71 -3.51 -9.63
CA ALA A 73 -28.60 -2.56 -10.74
C ALA A 73 -29.04 -1.15 -10.34
N GLU A 74 -30.16 -1.02 -9.62
CA GLU A 74 -30.63 0.25 -9.07
C GLU A 74 -29.61 0.81 -8.07
N PHE A 75 -29.10 -0.07 -7.20
CA PHE A 75 -28.12 0.31 -6.19
C PHE A 75 -26.82 0.86 -6.79
N VAL A 76 -26.32 0.27 -7.89
CA VAL A 76 -25.12 0.78 -8.60
C VAL A 76 -25.38 2.19 -9.15
N ILE A 77 -26.56 2.44 -9.72
CA ILE A 77 -26.95 3.75 -10.26
C ILE A 77 -27.01 4.80 -9.14
N ASP A 78 -27.70 4.48 -8.06
CA ASP A 78 -27.85 5.38 -6.90
C ASP A 78 -26.50 5.63 -6.21
N MET A 79 -25.65 4.60 -6.10
CA MET A 79 -24.30 4.74 -5.57
C MET A 79 -23.44 5.68 -6.43
N ARG A 80 -23.55 5.54 -7.78
CA ARG A 80 -22.84 6.46 -8.69
C ARG A 80 -23.31 7.90 -8.51
N ALA A 81 -24.62 8.09 -8.44
CA ALA A 81 -25.21 9.40 -8.21
C ALA A 81 -24.77 10.02 -6.87
N LEU A 82 -24.75 9.21 -5.79
CA LEU A 82 -24.28 9.64 -4.47
C LEU A 82 -22.82 10.09 -4.51
N LEU A 83 -21.94 9.30 -5.14
CA LEU A 83 -20.52 9.65 -5.29
C LEU A 83 -20.35 10.96 -6.08
N ASP A 84 -21.09 11.14 -7.15
CA ASP A 84 -21.04 12.35 -7.99
C ASP A 84 -21.57 13.59 -7.24
N GLU A 85 -22.66 13.45 -6.48
CA GLU A 85 -23.23 14.54 -5.66
C GLU A 85 -22.23 15.04 -4.60
N HIS A 86 -21.41 14.13 -4.07
CA HIS A 86 -20.40 14.48 -3.07
C HIS A 86 -19.02 14.80 -3.66
N GLY A 87 -18.92 14.94 -5.00
CA GLY A 87 -17.71 15.37 -5.69
C GLY A 87 -16.69 14.26 -5.96
N TYR A 88 -17.04 12.99 -5.75
CA TYR A 88 -16.17 11.84 -6.02
C TYR A 88 -16.38 11.30 -7.46
N HIS A 89 -16.26 12.18 -8.45
CA HIS A 89 -16.52 11.86 -9.87
C HIS A 89 -15.60 10.78 -10.43
N ASP A 90 -14.35 10.70 -9.94
CA ASP A 90 -13.35 9.73 -10.36
C ASP A 90 -13.46 8.39 -9.60
N ALA A 91 -14.47 8.23 -8.76
CA ALA A 91 -14.63 7.00 -7.99
C ALA A 91 -14.92 5.81 -8.91
N ILE A 92 -14.26 4.69 -8.62
CA ILE A 92 -14.39 3.43 -9.35
C ILE A 92 -15.28 2.48 -8.55
N ILE A 93 -16.31 1.90 -9.18
CA ILE A 93 -17.19 0.90 -8.58
C ILE A 93 -16.90 -0.46 -9.23
N PHE A 94 -16.69 -1.48 -8.41
CA PHE A 94 -16.51 -2.88 -8.83
C PHE A 94 -17.01 -3.80 -7.72
N GLY A 95 -17.03 -5.10 -7.92
CA GLY A 95 -17.48 -5.99 -6.83
C GLY A 95 -17.81 -7.40 -7.27
N HIS A 96 -18.54 -8.08 -6.40
CA HIS A 96 -19.00 -9.46 -6.56
C HIS A 96 -20.50 -9.49 -6.80
N ALA A 97 -20.91 -9.24 -8.05
CA ALA A 97 -22.30 -9.04 -8.41
C ALA A 97 -23.23 -10.20 -7.95
N LEU A 98 -22.75 -11.45 -8.03
CA LEU A 98 -23.52 -12.62 -7.58
C LEU A 98 -23.84 -12.59 -6.08
N ALA A 99 -23.03 -11.91 -5.29
CA ALA A 99 -23.22 -11.74 -3.84
C ALA A 99 -23.92 -10.42 -3.46
N GLY A 100 -24.29 -9.60 -4.45
CA GLY A 100 -24.83 -8.26 -4.18
C GLY A 100 -23.80 -7.30 -3.56
N ASN A 101 -22.51 -7.65 -3.60
CA ASN A 101 -21.43 -6.91 -2.98
C ASN A 101 -20.82 -5.92 -3.97
N LEU A 102 -20.63 -4.68 -3.52
CA LEU A 102 -19.93 -3.63 -4.24
C LEU A 102 -18.78 -3.08 -3.41
N HIS A 103 -17.63 -2.96 -4.05
CA HIS A 103 -16.54 -2.13 -3.60
C HIS A 103 -16.54 -0.83 -4.38
N PHE A 104 -16.11 0.24 -3.74
CA PHE A 104 -15.79 1.46 -4.46
C PHE A 104 -14.50 2.07 -3.92
N GLN A 105 -13.75 2.67 -4.82
CA GLN A 105 -12.55 3.42 -4.52
C GLN A 105 -12.78 4.88 -4.86
N MET A 106 -12.47 5.75 -3.93
CA MET A 106 -12.50 7.19 -4.10
C MET A 106 -11.26 7.80 -3.46
N SER A 107 -10.99 9.05 -3.73
CA SER A 107 -9.85 9.75 -3.15
C SER A 107 -10.24 11.10 -2.58
N ASP A 108 -9.60 11.51 -1.49
CA ASP A 108 -9.77 12.84 -0.91
C ASP A 108 -8.43 13.36 -0.37
N ASP A 109 -8.28 14.66 -0.33
CA ASP A 109 -7.12 15.32 0.26
C ASP A 109 -7.41 15.72 1.71
N PHE A 110 -7.08 14.83 2.64
CA PHE A 110 -7.26 15.07 4.08
C PHE A 110 -6.26 16.07 4.67
N SER A 111 -5.44 16.73 3.89
CA SER A 111 -4.70 17.91 4.32
C SER A 111 -5.54 19.19 4.29
N LEU A 112 -6.66 19.18 3.56
CA LEU A 112 -7.59 20.31 3.45
C LEU A 112 -8.47 20.43 4.70
N PRO A 113 -8.73 21.63 5.19
CA PRO A 113 -9.46 21.86 6.45
C PRO A 113 -10.90 21.32 6.46
N ASP A 114 -11.56 21.27 5.30
CA ASP A 114 -12.95 20.85 5.14
C ASP A 114 -13.13 19.39 4.72
N ALA A 115 -12.05 18.68 4.37
CA ALA A 115 -12.11 17.32 3.86
C ALA A 115 -12.79 16.34 4.81
N ALA A 116 -12.46 16.40 6.09
CA ALA A 116 -13.08 15.55 7.10
C ALA A 116 -14.60 15.82 7.24
N ALA A 117 -15.02 17.07 7.09
CA ALA A 117 -16.44 17.43 7.14
C ALA A 117 -17.20 16.95 5.90
N ARG A 118 -16.60 17.07 4.70
CA ARG A 118 -17.17 16.49 3.46
C ARG A 118 -17.32 14.99 3.58
N PHE A 119 -16.31 14.31 4.06
CA PHE A 119 -16.32 12.86 4.26
C PHE A 119 -17.35 12.42 5.31
N ASP A 120 -17.57 13.20 6.38
CA ASP A 120 -18.64 12.95 7.37
C ASP A 120 -20.03 13.00 6.71
N VAL A 121 -20.29 14.01 5.89
CA VAL A 121 -21.58 14.16 5.17
C VAL A 121 -21.78 13.00 4.19
N PHE A 122 -20.78 12.66 3.40
CA PHE A 122 -20.83 11.51 2.49
C PHE A 122 -21.09 10.19 3.24
N SER A 123 -20.37 9.95 4.34
CA SER A 123 -20.50 8.69 5.10
C SER A 123 -21.90 8.50 5.69
N LYS A 124 -22.53 9.57 6.14
CA LYS A 124 -23.93 9.56 6.60
C LYS A 124 -24.90 9.26 5.45
N ALA A 125 -24.73 9.94 4.33
CA ALA A 125 -25.56 9.70 3.15
C ALA A 125 -25.39 8.27 2.60
N LEU A 126 -24.17 7.72 2.64
CA LEU A 126 -23.88 6.33 2.32
C LEU A 126 -24.63 5.37 3.28
N SER A 127 -24.59 5.66 4.58
CA SER A 127 -25.32 4.84 5.57
C SER A 127 -26.83 4.86 5.32
N ASP A 128 -27.39 6.02 5.02
CA ASP A 128 -28.83 6.17 4.73
C ASP A 128 -29.21 5.45 3.43
N LEU A 129 -28.39 5.52 2.40
CA LEU A 129 -28.59 4.81 1.14
C LEU A 129 -28.57 3.29 1.37
N VAL A 130 -27.48 2.77 1.94
CA VAL A 130 -27.25 1.33 2.07
C VAL A 130 -28.19 0.69 3.07
N SER A 131 -28.17 1.11 4.32
CA SER A 131 -28.96 0.50 5.39
C SER A 131 -30.40 1.01 5.45
N GLY A 132 -30.62 2.28 5.12
CA GLY A 132 -31.94 2.92 5.11
C GLY A 132 -32.80 2.50 3.91
N GLN A 133 -32.34 2.82 2.69
CA GLN A 133 -33.11 2.64 1.46
C GLN A 133 -33.07 1.20 0.94
N TYR A 134 -31.89 0.58 0.91
CA TYR A 134 -31.70 -0.75 0.33
C TYR A 134 -31.79 -1.88 1.35
N LYS A 135 -31.77 -1.61 2.65
CA LYS A 135 -31.70 -2.62 3.71
C LYS A 135 -30.53 -3.57 3.52
N GLY A 136 -29.45 -3.01 3.02
CA GLY A 136 -28.21 -3.69 2.75
C GLY A 136 -27.25 -3.67 3.95
N SER A 137 -26.01 -4.05 3.72
CA SER A 137 -24.94 -4.03 4.74
C SER A 137 -23.88 -3.00 4.39
N LEU A 138 -23.48 -2.23 5.41
CA LEU A 138 -22.40 -1.23 5.32
C LEU A 138 -21.01 -1.86 5.28
N LYS A 139 -20.88 -3.15 5.58
CA LYS A 139 -19.69 -3.97 5.42
C LYS A 139 -20.07 -5.40 5.02
N ALA A 140 -19.76 -5.74 3.77
CA ALA A 140 -20.07 -7.04 3.22
C ALA A 140 -19.05 -8.12 3.59
N GLU A 141 -17.73 -7.87 3.32
CA GLU A 141 -16.68 -8.86 3.52
C GLU A 141 -15.40 -8.33 4.22
N HIS A 142 -15.15 -7.01 4.22
CA HIS A 142 -13.90 -6.45 4.75
C HIS A 142 -13.92 -6.23 6.28
N GLY A 143 -15.03 -6.50 6.95
CA GLY A 143 -15.22 -6.23 8.37
C GLY A 143 -15.46 -4.74 8.66
N THR A 144 -16.17 -4.48 9.74
CA THR A 144 -16.67 -3.13 10.10
C THR A 144 -15.53 -2.13 10.35
N GLY A 145 -14.48 -2.55 11.05
CA GLY A 145 -13.40 -1.65 11.40
C GLY A 145 -13.85 -0.47 12.27
N ARG A 146 -13.08 0.60 12.25
CA ARG A 146 -13.46 1.90 12.86
C ARG A 146 -14.22 2.79 11.89
N ALA A 147 -14.03 2.61 10.59
CA ALA A 147 -14.64 3.44 9.56
C ALA A 147 -16.18 3.40 9.62
N ILE A 148 -16.75 2.23 9.87
CA ILE A 148 -18.19 2.02 9.92
C ILE A 148 -18.73 1.89 11.35
N ALA A 149 -17.87 1.87 12.37
CA ALA A 149 -18.30 1.69 13.76
C ALA A 149 -19.34 2.71 14.24
N ALA A 150 -19.31 3.94 13.71
CA ALA A 150 -20.28 4.99 14.02
C ALA A 150 -21.70 4.69 13.47
N PHE A 151 -21.83 3.76 12.53
CA PHE A 151 -23.08 3.48 11.80
C PHE A 151 -23.67 2.09 12.10
N VAL A 152 -22.98 1.27 12.91
CA VAL A 152 -23.41 -0.11 13.25
C VAL A 152 -24.79 -0.13 13.92
N GLU A 153 -25.06 0.80 14.83
CA GLU A 153 -26.37 0.89 15.48
C GLU A 153 -27.48 1.26 14.49
N ALA A 154 -27.19 2.14 13.52
CA ALA A 154 -28.14 2.52 12.48
C ALA A 154 -28.47 1.34 11.55
N GLU A 155 -27.49 0.49 11.23
CA GLU A 155 -27.67 -0.70 10.39
C GLU A 155 -28.43 -1.81 11.11
N TRP A 156 -28.03 -2.12 12.35
CA TRP A 156 -28.53 -3.31 13.07
C TRP A 156 -29.67 -3.02 14.08
N GLY A 157 -29.87 -1.74 14.40
CA GLY A 157 -30.82 -1.29 15.40
C GLY A 157 -30.33 -1.43 16.84
N ALA A 158 -30.88 -0.62 17.75
CA ALA A 158 -30.45 -0.51 19.13
C ALA A 158 -30.45 -1.84 19.91
N LYS A 159 -31.40 -2.74 19.62
CA LYS A 159 -31.51 -4.04 20.32
C LYS A 159 -30.33 -4.95 19.96
N ALA A 160 -29.98 -5.08 18.68
CA ALA A 160 -28.87 -5.91 18.24
C ALA A 160 -27.53 -5.28 18.65
N TYR A 161 -27.39 -3.97 18.52
CA TYR A 161 -26.19 -3.25 18.97
C TYR A 161 -25.96 -3.41 20.48
N GLY A 162 -27.02 -3.31 21.30
CA GLY A 162 -26.96 -3.55 22.74
C GLY A 162 -26.53 -4.98 23.08
N LEU A 163 -26.98 -5.99 22.32
CA LEU A 163 -26.54 -7.38 22.48
C LEU A 163 -25.06 -7.53 22.12
N MET A 164 -24.60 -6.93 21.03
CA MET A 164 -23.18 -6.93 20.66
C MET A 164 -22.31 -6.32 21.78
N ALA A 165 -22.75 -5.21 22.38
CA ALA A 165 -22.07 -4.56 23.48
C ALA A 165 -22.04 -5.45 24.74
N ALA A 166 -23.14 -6.13 25.05
CA ALA A 166 -23.21 -7.05 26.20
C ALA A 166 -22.26 -8.27 26.01
N ILE A 167 -22.20 -8.84 24.82
CA ILE A 167 -21.26 -9.90 24.48
C ILE A 167 -19.82 -9.41 24.62
N LYS A 168 -19.52 -8.23 24.08
CA LYS A 168 -18.19 -7.62 24.20
C LYS A 168 -17.78 -7.45 25.67
N SER A 169 -18.65 -6.90 26.52
CA SER A 169 -18.38 -6.71 27.93
C SER A 169 -18.20 -8.02 28.71
N LEU A 170 -18.90 -9.10 28.30
CA LEU A 170 -18.76 -10.41 28.91
C LEU A 170 -17.40 -11.06 28.63
N PHE A 171 -16.90 -10.96 27.39
CA PHE A 171 -15.64 -11.61 26.98
C PHE A 171 -14.41 -10.70 27.11
N ASP A 172 -14.59 -9.40 27.19
CA ASP A 172 -13.53 -8.40 27.29
C ASP A 172 -13.94 -7.27 28.25
N PRO A 173 -14.08 -7.57 29.55
CA PRO A 173 -14.57 -6.59 30.51
C PRO A 173 -13.63 -5.38 30.70
N GLU A 174 -12.33 -5.56 30.40
CA GLU A 174 -11.32 -4.49 30.50
C GLU A 174 -11.15 -3.72 29.17
N GLY A 175 -11.83 -4.14 28.08
CA GLY A 175 -11.78 -3.44 26.79
C GLY A 175 -10.42 -3.48 26.10
N LEU A 176 -9.64 -4.56 26.28
CA LEU A 176 -8.29 -4.71 25.75
C LEU A 176 -8.27 -5.16 24.27
N LEU A 177 -9.27 -5.93 23.85
CA LEU A 177 -9.33 -6.53 22.51
C LEU A 177 -9.95 -5.57 21.50
N ASN A 178 -9.18 -5.14 20.49
CA ASN A 178 -9.62 -4.26 19.41
C ASN A 178 -10.50 -3.08 19.87
N PRO A 179 -10.03 -2.21 20.75
CA PRO A 179 -10.85 -1.15 21.32
C PRO A 179 -11.37 -0.19 20.24
N GLY A 180 -12.67 0.07 20.25
CA GLY A 180 -13.33 1.00 19.33
C GLY A 180 -13.52 0.45 17.90
N VAL A 181 -13.26 -0.84 17.66
CA VAL A 181 -13.58 -1.52 16.41
C VAL A 181 -14.96 -2.14 16.54
N LEU A 182 -15.84 -1.95 15.55
CA LEU A 182 -17.24 -2.37 15.50
C LEU A 182 -18.13 -1.67 16.53
N LEU A 183 -17.74 -1.65 17.78
CA LEU A 183 -18.43 -0.97 18.87
C LEU A 183 -17.64 0.27 19.30
N ASN A 184 -18.24 1.46 19.11
CA ASN A 184 -17.62 2.71 19.43
C ASN A 184 -18.66 3.76 19.88
N ALA A 185 -18.44 4.35 21.05
CA ALA A 185 -19.33 5.39 21.55
C ALA A 185 -19.15 6.77 20.87
N ASP A 186 -18.09 6.92 20.07
CA ASP A 186 -17.81 8.15 19.36
C ASP A 186 -18.50 8.18 18.00
N PRO A 187 -19.54 9.00 17.80
CA PRO A 187 -20.28 9.04 16.54
C PRO A 187 -19.46 9.67 15.39
N LYS A 188 -18.27 10.15 15.67
CA LYS A 188 -17.35 10.77 14.69
C LYS A 188 -16.04 10.02 14.54
N ILE A 189 -15.98 8.76 14.97
CA ILE A 189 -14.75 7.98 14.91
C ILE A 189 -14.24 7.81 13.45
N HIS A 190 -15.16 7.72 12.48
CA HIS A 190 -14.86 7.55 11.06
C HIS A 190 -14.11 8.73 10.41
N ILE A 191 -14.18 9.91 11.02
CA ILE A 191 -13.44 11.09 10.55
C ILE A 191 -12.24 11.47 11.45
N LYS A 192 -11.91 10.63 12.43
CA LYS A 192 -10.75 10.85 13.29
C LYS A 192 -9.55 10.06 12.79
N HIS A 193 -8.37 10.68 12.90
CA HIS A 193 -7.10 10.07 12.48
C HIS A 193 -7.06 9.63 11.01
N LEU A 194 -7.72 10.40 10.15
CA LEU A 194 -7.63 10.21 8.70
C LEU A 194 -6.20 10.40 8.24
N LYS A 195 -5.70 9.47 7.43
CA LYS A 195 -4.33 9.48 6.96
C LYS A 195 -4.23 10.27 5.66
N SER A 196 -3.51 11.38 5.68
CA SER A 196 -3.06 12.05 4.46
C SER A 196 -1.92 11.26 3.80
N LEU A 197 -1.80 11.37 2.47
CA LEU A 197 -0.67 10.85 1.70
C LEU A 197 0.08 12.01 1.05
N PRO A 198 0.88 12.78 1.83
CA PRO A 198 1.58 13.94 1.31
C PRO A 198 2.58 13.54 0.22
N LEU A 199 2.82 14.48 -0.71
CA LEU A 199 3.87 14.35 -1.71
C LEU A 199 5.23 14.29 -1.03
N ALA A 200 6.10 13.41 -1.53
CA ALA A 200 7.42 13.21 -0.96
C ALA A 200 8.51 13.00 -2.02
N ASP A 201 8.21 12.28 -3.10
CA ASP A 201 9.14 12.01 -4.18
C ASP A 201 8.35 11.48 -5.38
N GLU A 202 8.59 12.02 -6.57
CA GLU A 202 7.86 11.66 -7.79
C GLU A 202 7.88 10.17 -8.11
N LEU A 203 8.95 9.46 -7.72
CA LEU A 203 9.09 8.02 -7.91
C LEU A 203 8.10 7.19 -7.07
N ILE A 204 7.58 7.77 -5.97
CA ILE A 204 6.76 7.03 -5.00
C ILE A 204 5.37 7.62 -4.77
N ASP A 205 5.06 8.80 -5.29
CA ASP A 205 3.81 9.50 -4.98
C ASP A 205 2.55 8.76 -5.45
N MET A 206 2.68 7.88 -6.44
CA MET A 206 1.60 6.98 -6.88
C MET A 206 1.34 5.81 -5.90
N CYS A 207 2.20 5.56 -4.91
CA CYS A 207 2.06 4.46 -3.98
C CYS A 207 0.80 4.60 -3.11
N ILE A 208 -0.02 3.56 -3.06
CA ILE A 208 -1.19 3.44 -2.18
C ILE A 208 -0.93 2.57 -0.95
N GLU A 209 0.32 2.16 -0.75
CA GLU A 209 0.75 1.34 0.38
C GLU A 209 0.07 -0.05 0.47
N CYS A 210 -0.30 -0.65 -0.66
CA CYS A 210 -0.98 -1.94 -0.74
C CYS A 210 -0.15 -3.16 -0.25
N GLY A 211 1.19 -3.05 -0.20
CA GLY A 211 2.05 -4.10 0.36
C GLY A 211 2.54 -5.18 -0.61
N PHE A 212 2.10 -5.23 -1.89
CA PHE A 212 2.53 -6.27 -2.84
C PHE A 212 4.04 -6.38 -3.04
N CYS A 213 4.78 -5.30 -2.81
CA CYS A 213 6.23 -5.27 -2.91
C CYS A 213 6.97 -5.91 -1.72
N GLU A 214 6.30 -6.11 -0.57
CA GLU A 214 6.97 -6.54 0.67
C GLU A 214 7.58 -7.94 0.57
N PRO A 215 6.88 -8.98 0.09
CA PRO A 215 7.45 -10.33 0.02
C PRO A 215 8.67 -10.45 -0.89
N ALA A 216 8.84 -9.54 -1.86
CA ALA A 216 9.99 -9.55 -2.78
C ALA A 216 11.23 -8.85 -2.21
N CYS A 217 11.11 -8.17 -1.07
CA CYS A 217 12.20 -7.39 -0.50
C CYS A 217 13.13 -8.25 0.34
N PRO A 218 14.46 -8.29 0.06
CA PRO A 218 15.40 -9.06 0.87
C PRO A 218 15.49 -8.60 2.33
N SER A 219 15.20 -7.34 2.62
CA SER A 219 15.21 -6.78 3.98
C SER A 219 13.84 -6.84 4.69
N HIS A 220 12.82 -7.39 4.03
CA HIS A 220 11.53 -7.64 4.64
C HIS A 220 11.68 -8.50 5.91
N GLN A 221 11.02 -8.11 7.00
CA GLN A 221 11.10 -8.72 8.34
C GLN A 221 12.44 -8.54 9.11
N MET A 222 13.48 -8.01 8.46
CA MET A 222 14.75 -7.69 9.14
C MET A 222 14.82 -6.22 9.55
N THR A 223 14.43 -5.34 8.63
CA THR A 223 14.35 -3.88 8.80
C THR A 223 13.09 -3.36 8.10
N LEU A 224 13.16 -2.22 7.40
CA LEU A 224 12.00 -1.70 6.68
C LEU A 224 11.79 -2.40 5.34
N SER A 225 10.52 -2.71 5.04
CA SER A 225 10.05 -3.11 3.71
C SER A 225 9.99 -1.91 2.75
N PRO A 226 9.82 -2.10 1.43
CA PRO A 226 9.66 -0.98 0.49
C PRO A 226 8.49 -0.06 0.86
N ARG A 227 7.33 -0.62 1.20
CA ARG A 227 6.16 0.14 1.65
C ARG A 227 6.46 0.97 2.90
N GLN A 228 7.11 0.39 3.88
CA GLN A 228 7.48 1.08 5.11
C GLN A 228 8.49 2.21 4.85
N ARG A 229 9.46 2.00 3.94
CA ARG A 229 10.38 3.07 3.50
C ARG A 229 9.63 4.26 2.90
N ILE A 230 8.65 3.99 2.05
CA ILE A 230 7.80 5.02 1.46
C ILE A 230 7.01 5.76 2.54
N ALA A 231 6.33 5.04 3.43
CA ALA A 231 5.54 5.64 4.52
C ALA A 231 6.39 6.53 5.44
N VAL A 232 7.59 6.07 5.82
CA VAL A 232 8.52 6.87 6.64
C VAL A 232 9.04 8.09 5.86
N THR A 233 9.34 7.93 4.56
CA THR A 233 9.76 9.07 3.73
C THR A 233 8.68 10.14 3.67
N ARG A 234 7.42 9.78 3.44
CA ARG A 234 6.29 10.70 3.46
C ARG A 234 6.14 11.44 4.79
N GLU A 235 6.22 10.71 5.90
CA GLU A 235 6.12 11.34 7.23
C GLU A 235 7.27 12.30 7.50
N ARG A 236 8.48 11.96 7.08
CA ARG A 236 9.65 12.85 7.19
C ARG A 236 9.45 14.14 6.38
N GLU A 237 8.97 14.04 5.15
CA GLU A 237 8.70 15.22 4.31
C GLU A 237 7.53 16.05 4.87
N ARG A 238 6.48 15.42 5.38
CA ARG A 238 5.38 16.11 6.06
C ARG A 238 5.89 16.93 7.25
N LEU A 239 6.70 16.32 8.12
CA LEU A 239 7.27 16.99 9.29
C LEU A 239 8.24 18.13 8.89
N ARG A 240 8.99 17.96 7.79
CA ARG A 240 9.84 19.06 7.26
C ARG A 240 9.01 20.22 6.77
N ALA A 241 7.95 19.95 6.05
CA ALA A 241 7.08 20.99 5.49
C ALA A 241 6.27 21.72 6.57
N SER A 242 5.75 21.00 7.56
CA SER A 242 4.93 21.60 8.64
C SER A 242 5.74 22.24 9.77
N GLY A 243 6.94 21.71 10.05
CA GLY A 243 7.72 22.12 11.21
C GLY A 243 7.11 21.73 12.57
N GLU A 244 6.09 20.89 12.62
CA GLU A 244 5.31 20.58 13.82
C GLU A 244 6.09 19.88 14.93
N ASP A 245 6.96 18.94 14.61
CA ASP A 245 7.70 18.13 15.59
C ASP A 245 9.14 17.87 15.12
N PRO A 246 10.04 18.85 15.33
CA PRO A 246 11.46 18.72 14.92
C PRO A 246 12.19 17.59 15.62
N GLU A 247 11.81 17.23 16.85
CA GLU A 247 12.46 16.14 17.58
C GLU A 247 12.08 14.77 17.00
N ARG A 248 10.82 14.59 16.68
CA ARG A 248 10.35 13.39 15.97
C ARG A 248 11.00 13.26 14.59
N LEU A 249 11.10 14.37 13.85
CA LEU A 249 11.80 14.36 12.54
C LEU A 249 13.26 13.91 12.69
N ARG A 250 13.98 14.47 13.68
CA ARG A 250 15.38 14.09 13.94
C ARG A 250 15.48 12.59 14.25
N ARG A 251 14.65 12.06 15.14
CA ARG A 251 14.63 10.63 15.46
C ARG A 251 14.35 9.75 14.24
N LEU A 252 13.37 10.15 13.43
CA LEU A 252 13.06 9.43 12.18
C LEU A 252 14.22 9.48 11.19
N ASP A 253 14.92 10.61 11.07
CA ASP A 253 16.11 10.74 10.20
C ASP A 253 17.27 9.86 10.65
N ASP A 254 17.52 9.80 11.98
CA ASP A 254 18.56 8.97 12.59
C ASP A 254 18.26 7.47 12.39
N ASP A 255 17.06 7.03 12.74
CA ASP A 255 16.63 5.63 12.63
C ASP A 255 16.54 5.18 11.17
N PHE A 256 16.10 6.06 10.28
CA PHE A 256 15.98 5.77 8.85
C PHE A 256 17.32 5.58 8.16
N GLN A 257 18.43 6.13 8.72
CA GLN A 257 19.75 5.93 8.16
C GLN A 257 20.08 4.44 8.02
N TYR A 258 19.96 3.69 9.10
CA TYR A 258 20.22 2.25 9.07
C TYR A 258 19.03 1.48 8.49
N ALA A 259 17.86 1.61 9.09
CA ALA A 259 16.72 0.75 8.76
C ALA A 259 16.14 1.01 7.37
N GLY A 260 16.19 2.24 6.89
CA GLY A 260 15.68 2.66 5.57
C GLY A 260 16.72 2.64 4.47
N LEU A 261 17.81 3.37 4.68
CA LEU A 261 18.83 3.59 3.64
C LEU A 261 19.82 2.42 3.56
N ASP A 262 20.57 2.14 4.63
CA ASP A 262 21.72 1.23 4.56
C ASP A 262 21.33 -0.22 4.28
N THR A 263 20.17 -0.67 4.78
CA THR A 263 19.68 -2.04 4.60
C THR A 263 18.91 -2.27 3.31
N CYS A 264 18.68 -1.25 2.48
CA CYS A 264 18.10 -1.44 1.14
C CYS A 264 19.17 -2.00 0.19
N ALA A 265 18.91 -3.16 -0.42
CA ALA A 265 19.83 -3.73 -1.42
C ALA A 265 19.83 -2.96 -2.75
N ALA A 266 18.94 -1.99 -2.95
CA ALA A 266 18.75 -1.23 -4.19
C ALA A 266 18.56 -2.11 -5.44
N CYS A 267 18.05 -3.33 -5.26
CA CYS A 267 17.90 -4.33 -6.32
C CYS A 267 16.64 -4.14 -7.19
N ASN A 268 15.75 -3.23 -6.81
CA ASN A 268 14.45 -2.95 -7.46
C ASN A 268 13.52 -4.18 -7.66
N LEU A 269 13.74 -5.31 -6.95
CA LEU A 269 12.80 -6.44 -6.98
C LEU A 269 11.38 -6.05 -6.53
N CYS A 270 11.29 -4.99 -5.73
CA CYS A 270 10.01 -4.42 -5.31
C CYS A 270 9.20 -3.84 -6.48
N SER A 271 9.84 -3.27 -7.51
CA SER A 271 9.12 -2.71 -8.67
C SER A 271 8.52 -3.81 -9.55
N VAL A 272 9.15 -4.97 -9.63
CA VAL A 272 8.64 -6.13 -10.39
C VAL A 272 7.32 -6.66 -9.81
N ARG A 273 7.14 -6.54 -8.50
CA ARG A 273 5.91 -6.95 -7.81
C ARG A 273 4.90 -5.81 -7.65
N CYS A 274 5.32 -4.58 -7.91
CA CYS A 274 4.44 -3.43 -7.79
C CYS A 274 3.52 -3.34 -9.01
N PRO A 275 2.18 -3.36 -8.84
CA PRO A 275 1.24 -3.25 -9.97
C PRO A 275 1.40 -1.96 -10.79
N VAL A 276 2.02 -0.94 -10.20
CA VAL A 276 2.27 0.37 -10.84
C VAL A 276 3.75 0.70 -11.00
N GLY A 277 4.63 -0.29 -10.83
CA GLY A 277 6.04 -0.19 -11.18
C GLY A 277 6.90 0.74 -10.31
N ILE A 278 6.55 0.98 -9.04
CA ILE A 278 7.28 1.91 -8.16
C ILE A 278 8.67 1.40 -7.82
N GLU A 279 9.68 2.18 -8.15
CA GLU A 279 11.10 1.88 -7.94
C GLU A 279 11.62 2.44 -6.61
N THR A 280 11.25 1.83 -5.49
CA THR A 280 11.71 2.26 -4.16
C THR A 280 13.23 2.21 -4.03
N GLY A 281 13.90 1.24 -4.67
CA GLY A 281 15.37 1.14 -4.66
C GLY A 281 16.04 2.35 -5.30
N THR A 282 15.50 2.85 -6.41
CA THR A 282 15.98 4.06 -7.11
C THR A 282 15.84 5.30 -6.22
N MET A 283 14.69 5.49 -5.56
CA MET A 283 14.50 6.54 -4.55
C MET A 283 15.57 6.47 -3.45
N ILE A 284 15.80 5.28 -2.87
CA ILE A 284 16.81 5.10 -1.81
C ILE A 284 18.21 5.42 -2.30
N MET A 285 18.56 5.05 -3.53
CA MET A 285 19.87 5.43 -4.12
C MET A 285 20.00 6.94 -4.26
N GLY A 286 18.95 7.64 -4.69
CA GLY A 286 18.90 9.10 -4.72
C GLY A 286 19.16 9.72 -3.35
N GLN A 287 18.44 9.25 -2.31
CA GLN A 287 18.62 9.73 -0.94
C GLN A 287 20.02 9.44 -0.38
N ARG A 288 20.63 8.29 -0.69
CA ARG A 288 22.03 7.99 -0.35
C ARG A 288 23.00 8.97 -1.03
N ALA A 289 22.79 9.27 -2.31
CA ALA A 289 23.64 10.19 -3.06
C ALA A 289 23.57 11.62 -2.50
N GLN A 290 22.39 12.09 -2.10
CA GLN A 290 22.21 13.42 -1.47
C GLN A 290 22.98 13.56 -0.15
N ARG A 291 23.15 12.47 0.60
CA ARG A 291 23.88 12.46 1.89
C ARG A 291 25.39 12.39 1.74
N ARG A 292 25.91 12.19 0.54
CA ARG A 292 27.36 12.15 0.26
C ARG A 292 27.88 13.53 -0.06
N GLY A 293 28.96 13.92 0.61
CA GLY A 293 29.65 15.17 0.30
C GLY A 293 30.28 15.17 -1.11
N ASP A 294 30.62 16.35 -1.62
CA ASP A 294 31.13 16.54 -2.99
C ASP A 294 32.39 15.73 -3.25
N GLY A 295 33.31 15.64 -2.28
CA GLY A 295 34.52 14.82 -2.39
C GLY A 295 34.20 13.34 -2.61
N ALA A 296 33.23 12.77 -1.90
CA ALA A 296 32.86 11.37 -2.10
C ALA A 296 32.18 11.16 -3.46
N ARG A 297 31.42 12.12 -3.95
CA ARG A 297 30.79 12.09 -5.29
C ARG A 297 31.86 12.17 -6.39
N ALA A 298 32.85 13.05 -6.23
CA ALA A 298 33.99 13.18 -7.17
C ALA A 298 34.76 11.87 -7.26
N VAL A 299 35.11 11.25 -6.12
CA VAL A 299 35.79 9.95 -6.08
C VAL A 299 34.97 8.86 -6.76
N ALA A 300 33.66 8.78 -6.46
CA ALA A 300 32.79 7.80 -7.09
C ALA A 300 32.68 8.00 -8.61
N GLY A 301 32.59 9.25 -9.08
CA GLY A 301 32.62 9.61 -10.50
C GLY A 301 33.89 9.17 -11.16
N PHE A 302 35.04 9.53 -10.57
CA PHE A 302 36.35 9.11 -11.07
C PHE A 302 36.47 7.58 -11.21
N VAL A 303 36.03 6.84 -10.19
CA VAL A 303 36.04 5.37 -10.22
C VAL A 303 35.11 4.81 -11.32
N ALA A 304 33.96 5.43 -11.52
CA ALA A 304 33.03 5.02 -12.57
C ALA A 304 33.59 5.24 -13.97
N ASP A 305 34.18 6.43 -14.20
CA ASP A 305 34.74 6.81 -15.50
C ASP A 305 36.03 6.02 -15.85
N HIS A 306 36.77 5.59 -14.82
CA HIS A 306 38.05 4.87 -14.98
C HIS A 306 37.96 3.42 -14.48
N ARG A 307 36.79 2.81 -14.53
CA ARG A 307 36.51 1.48 -13.95
C ARG A 307 37.53 0.41 -14.34
N GLY A 308 37.90 0.31 -15.62
CA GLY A 308 38.87 -0.69 -16.09
C GLY A 308 40.29 -0.51 -15.49
N SER A 309 40.74 0.73 -15.39
CA SER A 309 42.03 1.06 -14.78
C SER A 309 42.04 0.80 -13.28
N VAL A 310 40.97 1.18 -12.59
CA VAL A 310 40.80 0.94 -11.15
C VAL A 310 40.74 -0.56 -10.86
N GLU A 311 40.00 -1.34 -11.65
CA GLU A 311 39.93 -2.80 -11.50
C GLU A 311 41.29 -3.46 -11.72
N THR A 312 42.06 -3.02 -12.72
CA THR A 312 43.40 -3.53 -12.99
C THR A 312 44.34 -3.22 -11.83
N LEU A 313 44.32 -2.00 -11.31
CA LEU A 313 45.13 -1.59 -10.14
C LEU A 313 44.72 -2.38 -8.88
N MET A 314 43.43 -2.61 -8.65
CA MET A 314 42.95 -3.43 -7.52
C MET A 314 43.44 -4.88 -7.66
N ARG A 315 43.34 -5.49 -8.83
CA ARG A 315 43.87 -6.85 -9.08
C ARG A 315 45.38 -6.93 -8.85
N ALA A 316 46.13 -5.98 -9.36
CA ALA A 316 47.57 -5.91 -9.12
C ALA A 316 47.87 -5.74 -7.62
N GLY A 317 47.17 -4.86 -6.92
CA GLY A 317 47.34 -4.65 -5.49
C GLY A 317 47.00 -5.90 -4.66
N LEU A 318 45.93 -6.60 -5.00
CA LEU A 318 45.58 -7.87 -4.37
C LEU A 318 46.62 -8.97 -4.63
N GLY A 319 47.17 -9.04 -5.85
CA GLY A 319 48.23 -9.97 -6.18
C GLY A 319 49.51 -9.69 -5.36
N VAL A 320 49.89 -8.41 -5.23
CA VAL A 320 51.01 -8.01 -4.35
C VAL A 320 50.73 -8.35 -2.89
N ALA A 321 49.52 -8.10 -2.40
CA ALA A 321 49.13 -8.44 -1.03
C ALA A 321 49.14 -9.97 -0.78
N ASP A 322 48.79 -10.78 -1.77
CA ASP A 322 48.81 -12.24 -1.66
C ASP A 322 50.28 -12.74 -1.59
N VAL A 323 51.14 -12.25 -2.42
CA VAL A 323 52.62 -12.52 -2.34
C VAL A 323 53.17 -12.02 -1.00
N ALA A 324 52.83 -10.82 -0.56
CA ALA A 324 53.26 -10.30 0.73
C ALA A 324 52.87 -11.17 1.91
N ARG A 325 51.69 -11.77 1.88
CA ARG A 325 51.19 -12.70 2.93
C ARG A 325 52.01 -14.01 3.03
N THR A 326 52.71 -14.40 1.98
CA THR A 326 53.63 -15.56 2.03
C THR A 326 54.94 -15.24 2.70
N VAL A 327 55.32 -13.95 2.77
CA VAL A 327 56.60 -13.49 3.31
C VAL A 327 56.43 -12.84 4.69
N ILE A 328 55.30 -12.15 4.92
CA ILE A 328 55.05 -11.42 6.17
C ILE A 328 54.35 -12.34 7.17
N PRO A 329 54.88 -12.47 8.41
CA PRO A 329 54.23 -13.27 9.46
C PRO A 329 52.82 -12.80 9.78
N ALA A 330 51.90 -13.73 10.02
CA ALA A 330 50.47 -13.46 10.29
C ALA A 330 50.22 -12.37 11.37
N PRO A 331 50.98 -12.30 12.49
CA PRO A 331 50.80 -11.23 13.48
C PRO A 331 51.08 -9.82 12.94
N ALA A 332 52.05 -9.69 12.03
CA ALA A 332 52.36 -8.39 11.42
C ALA A 332 51.26 -7.95 10.42
N VAL A 333 50.69 -8.89 9.67
CA VAL A 333 49.55 -8.61 8.78
C VAL A 333 48.35 -8.16 9.63
N ALA A 334 48.08 -8.81 10.75
CA ALA A 334 46.99 -8.42 11.66
C ALA A 334 47.21 -7.00 12.22
N ALA A 335 48.44 -6.65 12.64
CA ALA A 335 48.74 -5.31 13.15
C ALA A 335 48.56 -4.21 12.08
N ILE A 336 48.95 -4.49 10.83
CA ILE A 336 48.77 -3.55 9.70
C ILE A 336 47.26 -3.36 9.42
N THR A 337 46.48 -4.43 9.37
CA THR A 337 45.06 -4.35 9.11
C THR A 337 44.30 -3.66 10.26
N ASP A 338 44.66 -3.89 11.51
CA ASP A 338 44.06 -3.21 12.66
C ASP A 338 44.42 -1.71 12.68
N THR A 339 45.63 -1.35 12.29
CA THR A 339 46.04 0.04 12.17
C THR A 339 45.24 0.74 11.04
N ALA A 340 45.12 0.09 9.89
CA ALA A 340 44.29 0.60 8.78
C ALA A 340 42.83 0.78 9.17
N ARG A 341 42.22 -0.18 9.94
CA ARG A 341 40.89 -0.07 10.48
C ARG A 341 40.73 1.13 11.43
N ARG A 342 41.70 1.37 12.30
CA ARG A 342 41.68 2.52 13.22
C ARG A 342 41.74 3.86 12.49
N ILE A 343 42.59 3.96 11.44
CA ILE A 343 42.75 5.17 10.63
C ILE A 343 41.47 5.41 9.77
N SER A 344 40.88 4.38 9.21
CA SER A 344 39.70 4.52 8.35
C SER A 344 38.42 4.82 9.10
N SER A 345 38.41 4.70 10.46
CA SER A 345 37.21 4.84 11.34
C SER A 345 35.97 4.06 10.85
N LYS A 346 36.14 3.11 9.97
CA LYS A 346 35.08 2.26 9.43
C LYS A 346 35.28 0.82 9.87
N ARG A 347 34.23 0.22 10.41
CA ARG A 347 34.16 -1.24 10.55
C ARG A 347 34.02 -1.79 9.12
N LEU A 348 35.07 -2.48 8.65
CA LEU A 348 34.97 -3.34 7.48
C LEU A 348 34.42 -4.70 7.91
#